data_928bef9ca6fd9cc4ce5ca05e7410f80e
#
_entry.id   928bef9ca6fd9cc4ce5ca05e7410f80e
#
_cell.length_a   1.000
_cell.length_b   1.000
_cell.length_c   1.000
_cell.angle_alpha   90.00
_cell.angle_beta   90.00
_cell.angle_gamma   90.00
#
_symmetry.space_group_name_H-M   'P 1'
#
loop_
_entity.id
_entity.type
_entity.pdbx_description
1 polymer ?
#
loop_
_entity_poly.entity_id
_entity_poly.type
_entity_poly.pdbx_seq_one_letter_code
_entity_poly.pdbx_strand_id
1 'polypeptide(L)'
;MKPIFRSLASISLVIATFTLMSCSGSIPSSKKEIMDRFVAGKLPAKYAPAAFFVHFANDQKVGEAAVQAHLDYFHEINPDILKVQFEQFAPRIRELEVRDDWMPEDYYRPTVEIIKRLQEEAGADTYVLPTVYSTFQVTTQSLGRRIIQAATEQPEAFKSVLECYTRALIWFVKECKAVGIEGFYMPTQGGETKFYEVPGFYETFIRPYDLAVMNACCKDTKMNILHICDWEGTYDDLKRFADYPGQIVNTPMTVDGKPFSLADAVNLFGRPVLGGFNRQTEILSAPAETIAEMTKDILSKGPAGKIMIGADCTVSSAPHANLQAAVSTAHGAK
;
A
#
# COMPACT_ATOMS: atom_id res chain seq x y z
N MET A 1 -62.53 -27.92 46.50
CA MET A 1 -61.34 -27.15 46.88
C MET A 1 -60.13 -27.87 46.26
N LYS A 2 -59.56 -27.32 45.22
CA LYS A 2 -58.30 -27.82 44.60
C LYS A 2 -57.16 -26.84 44.88
N PRO A 3 -55.99 -27.28 45.29
CA PRO A 3 -54.87 -26.35 45.52
C PRO A 3 -54.15 -26.01 44.19
N ILE A 4 -53.83 -24.73 44.06
CA ILE A 4 -53.10 -24.13 42.93
C ILE A 4 -51.61 -24.27 43.26
N PHE A 5 -50.90 -25.05 42.44
CA PHE A 5 -49.39 -25.08 42.47
C PHE A 5 -48.88 -23.88 41.63
N ARG A 6 -48.16 -22.98 42.27
CA ARG A 6 -47.35 -21.95 41.63
C ARG A 6 -45.97 -22.53 41.33
N SER A 7 -45.65 -22.67 40.09
CA SER A 7 -44.29 -22.97 39.58
C SER A 7 -43.43 -21.73 39.63
N LEU A 8 -42.36 -21.77 40.39
CA LEU A 8 -41.29 -20.80 40.41
C LEU A 8 -40.31 -21.17 39.30
N ALA A 9 -40.31 -20.37 38.19
CA ALA A 9 -39.32 -20.49 37.15
C ALA A 9 -38.00 -19.81 37.62
N SER A 10 -36.95 -20.58 37.83
CA SER A 10 -35.60 -20.10 38.14
C SER A 10 -34.98 -19.58 36.86
N ILE A 11 -34.76 -18.27 36.76
CA ILE A 11 -33.99 -17.64 35.67
C ILE A 11 -32.52 -17.79 36.01
N SER A 12 -31.83 -18.71 35.36
CA SER A 12 -30.37 -18.84 35.43
C SER A 12 -29.74 -17.78 34.55
N LEU A 13 -29.14 -16.75 35.18
CA LEU A 13 -28.36 -15.72 34.50
C LEU A 13 -26.99 -16.33 34.12
N VAL A 14 -26.82 -16.64 32.84
CA VAL A 14 -25.51 -17.06 32.30
C VAL A 14 -24.69 -15.78 32.09
N ILE A 15 -23.80 -15.50 33.03
CA ILE A 15 -22.77 -14.45 32.86
C ILE A 15 -21.70 -15.02 31.94
N ALA A 16 -21.73 -14.66 30.66
CA ALA A 16 -20.66 -14.93 29.74
C ALA A 16 -19.45 -14.04 30.11
N THR A 17 -18.51 -14.59 30.84
CA THR A 17 -17.20 -13.99 31.06
C THR A 17 -16.43 -14.01 29.75
N PHE A 18 -16.40 -12.88 29.03
CA PHE A 18 -15.44 -12.65 27.96
C PHE A 18 -14.05 -12.58 28.59
N THR A 19 -13.35 -13.70 28.61
CA THR A 19 -11.92 -13.73 28.89
C THR A 19 -11.22 -13.06 27.71
N LEU A 20 -10.76 -11.83 27.89
CA LEU A 20 -9.76 -11.20 27.02
C LEU A 20 -8.52 -12.09 27.09
N MET A 21 -8.38 -13.00 26.14
CA MET A 21 -7.12 -13.68 25.91
C MET A 21 -6.11 -12.63 25.46
N SER A 22 -5.35 -12.11 26.43
CA SER A 22 -4.10 -11.41 26.15
C SER A 22 -3.21 -12.39 25.39
N CYS A 23 -3.02 -12.19 24.09
CA CYS A 23 -2.04 -12.92 23.31
C CYS A 23 -0.63 -12.52 23.81
N SER A 24 -0.16 -13.14 24.89
CA SER A 24 1.22 -13.06 25.37
C SER A 24 2.15 -13.95 24.53
N GLY A 25 2.00 -13.89 23.21
CA GLY A 25 2.85 -14.61 22.27
C GLY A 25 4.23 -13.96 22.13
N SER A 26 5.26 -14.74 21.84
CA SER A 26 6.55 -14.24 21.40
C SER A 26 6.40 -13.56 20.04
N ILE A 27 7.20 -12.50 19.80
CA ILE A 27 7.32 -11.91 18.47
C ILE A 27 7.99 -12.97 17.58
N PRO A 28 7.46 -13.24 16.36
CA PRO A 28 8.12 -14.14 15.42
C PRO A 28 9.52 -13.65 15.03
N SER A 29 10.38 -14.57 14.63
CA SER A 29 11.72 -14.23 14.13
C SER A 29 11.69 -13.80 12.65
N SER A 30 10.73 -14.33 11.88
CA SER A 30 10.55 -14.00 10.45
C SER A 30 9.61 -12.81 10.27
N LYS A 31 10.02 -11.85 9.45
CA LYS A 31 9.20 -10.69 9.05
C LYS A 31 7.94 -11.13 8.29
N LYS A 32 8.02 -12.19 7.48
CA LYS A 32 6.85 -12.78 6.83
C LYS A 32 5.79 -13.20 7.85
N GLU A 33 6.18 -13.95 8.88
CA GLU A 33 5.26 -14.38 9.92
C GLU A 33 4.72 -13.20 10.76
N ILE A 34 5.54 -12.16 10.99
CA ILE A 34 5.09 -10.92 11.63
C ILE A 34 3.94 -10.30 10.82
N MET A 35 4.12 -10.16 9.52
CA MET A 35 3.13 -9.56 8.63
C MET A 35 1.86 -10.43 8.52
N ASP A 36 2.00 -11.75 8.43
CA ASP A 36 0.86 -12.69 8.44
C ASP A 36 0.04 -12.57 9.72
N ARG A 37 0.72 -12.51 10.89
CA ARG A 37 0.05 -12.32 12.18
C ARG A 37 -0.59 -10.94 12.30
N PHE A 38 0.05 -9.91 11.75
CA PHE A 38 -0.50 -8.55 11.73
C PHE A 38 -1.82 -8.48 10.98
N VAL A 39 -1.85 -8.95 9.75
CA VAL A 39 -3.07 -8.99 8.92
C VAL A 39 -4.16 -9.84 9.56
N ALA A 40 -3.78 -10.94 10.22
CA ALA A 40 -4.71 -11.81 10.95
C ALA A 40 -5.17 -11.22 12.30
N GLY A 41 -4.67 -10.06 12.75
CA GLY A 41 -4.96 -9.47 14.05
C GLY A 41 -4.42 -10.27 15.23
N LYS A 42 -3.33 -11.03 15.04
CA LYS A 42 -2.71 -11.94 16.04
C LYS A 42 -1.31 -11.50 16.49
N LEU A 43 -0.87 -10.31 16.07
CA LEU A 43 0.42 -9.77 16.48
C LEU A 43 0.35 -9.24 17.91
N PRO A 44 1.37 -9.50 18.78
CA PRO A 44 1.40 -8.96 20.14
C PRO A 44 1.39 -7.43 20.15
N ALA A 45 0.63 -6.81 21.05
CA ALA A 45 0.45 -5.35 21.14
C ALA A 45 1.73 -4.52 21.35
N LYS A 46 2.82 -5.17 21.80
CA LYS A 46 4.13 -4.52 22.02
C LYS A 46 4.93 -4.32 20.72
N TYR A 47 4.46 -4.81 19.61
CA TYR A 47 5.11 -4.71 18.29
C TYR A 47 4.10 -4.19 17.28
N ALA A 48 4.49 -3.17 16.53
CA ALA A 48 3.78 -2.72 15.35
C ALA A 48 4.72 -2.86 14.14
N PRO A 49 4.26 -3.43 13.01
CA PRO A 49 5.06 -3.44 11.80
C PRO A 49 5.35 -2.02 11.32
N ALA A 50 6.45 -1.86 10.60
CA ALA A 50 6.82 -0.57 10.06
C ALA A 50 7.49 -0.69 8.68
N ALA A 51 7.19 0.26 7.78
CA ALA A 51 7.90 0.43 6.52
C ALA A 51 7.79 1.86 6.03
N PHE A 52 8.90 2.38 5.53
CA PHE A 52 8.98 3.65 4.81
C PHE A 52 9.52 3.40 3.41
N PHE A 53 9.11 4.22 2.45
CA PHE A 53 9.45 4.04 1.05
C PHE A 53 10.20 5.27 0.55
N VAL A 54 11.26 5.01 -0.23
CA VAL A 54 12.14 6.04 -0.79
C VAL A 54 12.30 5.84 -2.29
N HIS A 55 12.69 6.88 -3.01
CA HIS A 55 13.26 6.76 -4.35
C HIS A 55 14.78 6.78 -4.25
N PHE A 56 15.44 5.92 -5.01
CA PHE A 56 16.89 5.86 -5.04
C PHE A 56 17.50 6.90 -6.00
N ALA A 57 18.80 7.15 -5.85
CA ALA A 57 19.57 7.99 -6.77
C ALA A 57 19.54 7.42 -8.20
N ASN A 58 19.75 8.29 -9.21
CA ASN A 58 19.56 7.88 -10.61
C ASN A 58 20.49 6.73 -11.04
N ASP A 59 21.67 6.64 -10.49
CA ASP A 59 22.65 5.57 -10.70
C ASP A 59 22.32 4.26 -9.96
N GLN A 60 21.30 4.28 -9.08
CA GLN A 60 20.83 3.17 -8.28
C GLN A 60 19.44 2.63 -8.74
N LYS A 61 18.99 2.97 -9.94
CA LYS A 61 17.62 2.65 -10.39
C LYS A 61 17.54 1.44 -11.31
N VAL A 62 18.65 0.91 -11.78
CA VAL A 62 18.68 -0.19 -12.75
C VAL A 62 19.75 -1.22 -12.42
N GLY A 63 19.52 -2.46 -12.87
CA GLY A 63 20.48 -3.56 -12.79
C GLY A 63 20.92 -3.88 -11.36
N GLU A 64 22.18 -4.28 -11.18
CA GLU A 64 22.75 -4.69 -9.91
C GLU A 64 22.77 -3.55 -8.88
N ALA A 65 23.00 -2.30 -9.32
CA ALA A 65 22.97 -1.14 -8.43
C ALA A 65 21.60 -0.94 -7.76
N ALA A 66 20.52 -1.24 -8.48
CA ALA A 66 19.16 -1.20 -7.90
C ALA A 66 18.95 -2.33 -6.88
N VAL A 67 19.43 -3.54 -7.17
CA VAL A 67 19.36 -4.66 -6.21
C VAL A 67 20.09 -4.29 -4.93
N GLN A 68 21.34 -3.83 -5.03
CA GLN A 68 22.14 -3.47 -3.88
C GLN A 68 21.52 -2.33 -3.06
N ALA A 69 21.01 -1.28 -3.73
CA ALA A 69 20.36 -0.15 -3.04
C ALA A 69 19.14 -0.58 -2.22
N HIS A 70 18.31 -1.49 -2.75
CA HIS A 70 17.17 -2.04 -2.02
C HIS A 70 17.61 -2.88 -0.82
N LEU A 71 18.63 -3.72 -0.96
CA LEU A 71 19.13 -4.56 0.13
C LEU A 71 19.80 -3.72 1.22
N ASP A 72 20.65 -2.76 0.84
CA ASP A 72 21.30 -1.84 1.80
C ASP A 72 20.27 -1.08 2.61
N TYR A 73 19.26 -0.49 1.94
CA TYR A 73 18.15 0.20 2.59
C TYR A 73 17.37 -0.75 3.52
N PHE A 74 17.06 -1.95 3.07
CA PHE A 74 16.34 -2.94 3.85
C PHE A 74 17.09 -3.34 5.13
N HIS A 75 18.39 -3.57 5.02
CA HIS A 75 19.23 -3.91 6.17
C HIS A 75 19.43 -2.74 7.11
N GLU A 76 19.64 -1.54 6.59
CA GLU A 76 19.90 -0.34 7.37
C GLU A 76 18.66 0.13 8.14
N ILE A 77 17.51 0.21 7.49
CA ILE A 77 16.26 0.71 8.09
C ILE A 77 15.51 -0.39 8.84
N ASN A 78 15.70 -1.65 8.46
CA ASN A 78 15.07 -2.82 9.05
C ASN A 78 13.52 -2.81 8.99
N PRO A 79 12.87 -2.42 7.89
CA PRO A 79 11.42 -2.46 7.76
C PRO A 79 10.89 -3.90 7.72
N ASP A 80 9.59 -4.11 7.94
CA ASP A 80 8.97 -5.44 7.94
C ASP A 80 8.63 -5.98 6.55
N ILE A 81 8.70 -5.14 5.53
CA ILE A 81 8.54 -5.52 4.12
C ILE A 81 9.64 -4.88 3.28
N LEU A 82 10.02 -5.56 2.19
CA LEU A 82 10.90 -5.00 1.18
C LEU A 82 10.04 -4.56 -0.02
N LYS A 83 9.72 -3.26 -0.09
CA LYS A 83 9.02 -2.72 -1.25
C LYS A 83 10.02 -2.45 -2.37
N VAL A 84 9.77 -3.00 -3.55
CA VAL A 84 10.59 -2.72 -4.74
C VAL A 84 10.07 -1.47 -5.43
N GLN A 85 10.93 -0.45 -5.51
CA GLN A 85 10.63 0.77 -6.22
C GLN A 85 10.59 0.51 -7.73
N PHE A 86 9.57 1.07 -8.38
CA PHE A 86 9.51 1.08 -9.83
C PHE A 86 9.99 2.47 -10.29
N GLU A 87 11.20 2.49 -10.84
CA GLU A 87 11.89 3.77 -11.15
C GLU A 87 11.92 4.06 -12.66
N GLN A 88 11.33 3.19 -13.47
CA GLN A 88 11.22 3.38 -14.90
C GLN A 88 9.86 4.00 -15.24
N PHE A 89 9.89 5.00 -16.12
CA PHE A 89 8.68 5.59 -16.66
C PHE A 89 8.30 4.93 -17.97
N ALA A 90 7.00 4.74 -18.20
CA ALA A 90 6.50 4.26 -19.48
C ALA A 90 6.95 5.19 -20.63
N PRO A 91 7.25 4.65 -21.81
CA PRO A 91 7.62 5.45 -22.96
C PRO A 91 6.55 6.52 -23.24
N ARG A 92 6.97 7.74 -23.56
CA ARG A 92 6.02 8.81 -23.89
C ARG A 92 5.28 8.49 -25.16
N ILE A 93 3.97 8.42 -25.08
CA ILE A 93 3.09 8.31 -26.22
C ILE A 93 2.84 9.74 -26.72
N ARG A 94 3.20 10.02 -27.98
CA ARG A 94 2.97 11.33 -28.60
C ARG A 94 1.57 11.47 -29.16
N GLU A 95 1.01 10.38 -29.63
CA GLU A 95 -0.33 10.25 -30.20
C GLU A 95 -1.06 9.14 -29.47
N LEU A 96 -2.40 9.14 -29.47
CA LEU A 96 -3.23 8.09 -28.84
C LEU A 96 -3.27 6.83 -29.73
N GLU A 97 -2.13 6.47 -30.31
CA GLU A 97 -1.97 5.27 -31.11
C GLU A 97 -1.29 4.18 -30.28
N VAL A 98 -1.97 3.07 -30.18
CA VAL A 98 -1.35 1.84 -29.68
C VAL A 98 -0.44 1.32 -30.79
N ARG A 99 0.86 1.27 -30.51
CA ARG A 99 1.81 0.71 -31.46
C ARG A 99 1.78 -0.80 -31.35
N ASP A 100 1.53 -1.47 -32.46
CA ASP A 100 1.52 -2.94 -32.54
C ASP A 100 2.90 -3.56 -32.24
N ASP A 101 3.98 -2.78 -32.41
CA ASP A 101 5.36 -3.17 -32.13
C ASP A 101 5.81 -2.91 -30.68
N TRP A 102 4.94 -2.35 -29.81
CA TRP A 102 5.27 -2.17 -28.41
C TRP A 102 5.07 -3.46 -27.63
N MET A 103 6.18 -4.00 -27.14
CA MET A 103 6.20 -5.23 -26.36
C MET A 103 6.42 -4.87 -24.88
N PRO A 104 5.45 -5.16 -23.98
CA PRO A 104 5.60 -4.91 -22.55
C PRO A 104 6.80 -5.66 -21.94
N GLU A 105 7.18 -6.79 -22.53
CA GLU A 105 8.33 -7.58 -22.15
C GLU A 105 9.63 -6.78 -22.15
N ASP A 106 9.87 -6.03 -23.21
CA ASP A 106 11.11 -5.25 -23.35
C ASP A 106 11.21 -4.12 -22.31
N TYR A 107 10.05 -3.60 -21.89
CA TYR A 107 9.98 -2.54 -20.90
C TYR A 107 10.09 -3.06 -19.46
N TYR A 108 9.35 -4.12 -19.11
CA TYR A 108 9.26 -4.60 -17.74
C TYR A 108 10.30 -5.66 -17.37
N ARG A 109 10.88 -6.37 -18.33
CA ARG A 109 11.84 -7.45 -18.06
C ARG A 109 13.03 -7.03 -17.19
N PRO A 110 13.69 -5.87 -17.41
CA PRO A 110 14.77 -5.43 -16.53
C PRO A 110 14.36 -5.30 -15.07
N THR A 111 13.11 -4.86 -14.81
CA THR A 111 12.56 -4.76 -13.47
C THR A 111 12.22 -6.13 -12.89
N VAL A 112 11.73 -7.06 -13.71
CA VAL A 112 11.48 -8.46 -13.27
C VAL A 112 12.77 -9.13 -12.83
N GLU A 113 13.90 -8.90 -13.52
CA GLU A 113 15.21 -9.44 -13.10
C GLU A 113 15.67 -8.87 -11.75
N ILE A 114 15.48 -7.57 -11.50
CA ILE A 114 15.75 -6.96 -10.19
C ILE A 114 14.86 -7.62 -9.12
N ILE A 115 13.56 -7.76 -9.38
CA ILE A 115 12.59 -8.38 -8.47
C ILE A 115 12.97 -9.81 -8.14
N LYS A 116 13.37 -10.59 -9.17
CA LYS A 116 13.83 -11.97 -9.01
C LYS A 116 15.01 -12.04 -8.04
N ARG A 117 16.03 -11.20 -8.24
CA ARG A 117 17.21 -11.15 -7.37
C ARG A 117 16.84 -10.78 -5.94
N LEU A 118 15.99 -9.77 -5.74
CA LEU A 118 15.52 -9.38 -4.40
C LEU A 118 14.69 -10.48 -3.72
N GLN A 119 13.91 -11.22 -4.50
CA GLN A 119 13.16 -12.37 -3.99
C GLN A 119 14.08 -13.52 -3.57
N GLU A 120 15.14 -13.79 -4.34
CA GLU A 120 16.15 -14.79 -4.01
C GLU A 120 16.91 -14.44 -2.73
N GLU A 121 17.27 -13.16 -2.53
CA GLU A 121 18.09 -12.70 -1.40
C GLU A 121 17.27 -12.49 -0.10
N ALA A 122 16.06 -11.94 -0.18
CA ALA A 122 15.27 -11.53 0.99
C ALA A 122 13.94 -12.27 1.13
N GLY A 123 13.42 -12.89 0.09
CA GLY A 123 12.05 -13.43 0.05
C GLY A 123 11.79 -14.62 0.99
N ALA A 124 12.81 -15.23 1.56
CA ALA A 124 12.63 -16.28 2.57
C ALA A 124 12.16 -15.69 3.93
N ASP A 125 12.64 -14.52 4.29
CA ASP A 125 12.35 -13.87 5.60
C ASP A 125 11.28 -12.79 5.52
N THR A 126 11.18 -12.06 4.40
CA THR A 126 10.25 -10.93 4.26
C THR A 126 9.40 -11.05 2.99
N TYR A 127 8.28 -10.30 2.96
CA TYR A 127 7.54 -10.07 1.73
C TYR A 127 8.28 -9.05 0.86
N VAL A 128 8.65 -9.47 -0.35
CA VAL A 128 9.15 -8.59 -1.40
C VAL A 128 7.93 -8.11 -2.20
N LEU A 129 7.65 -6.80 -2.16
CA LEU A 129 6.45 -6.20 -2.74
C LEU A 129 6.80 -5.29 -3.92
N PRO A 130 6.74 -5.79 -5.17
CA PRO A 130 6.87 -4.93 -6.34
C PRO A 130 5.79 -3.84 -6.35
N THR A 131 6.18 -2.63 -6.78
CA THR A 131 5.24 -1.56 -7.09
C THR A 131 4.59 -1.85 -8.43
N VAL A 132 3.26 -1.97 -8.44
CA VAL A 132 2.45 -2.08 -9.65
C VAL A 132 1.59 -0.83 -9.75
N TYR A 133 2.03 0.15 -10.51
CA TYR A 133 1.26 1.36 -10.75
C TYR A 133 -0.08 1.05 -11.39
N SER A 134 -1.08 1.88 -11.10
CA SER A 134 -2.36 1.79 -11.81
C SER A 134 -2.19 2.09 -13.30
N THR A 135 -3.09 1.55 -14.11
CA THR A 135 -3.11 1.85 -15.55
C THR A 135 -3.16 3.35 -15.81
N PHE A 136 -3.94 4.07 -15.00
CA PHE A 136 -4.03 5.52 -15.11
C PHE A 136 -2.70 6.22 -14.85
N GLN A 137 -1.97 5.84 -13.79
CA GLN A 137 -0.66 6.43 -13.49
C GLN A 137 0.34 6.22 -14.62
N VAL A 138 0.43 5.00 -15.16
CA VAL A 138 1.30 4.70 -16.31
C VAL A 138 0.90 5.54 -17.52
N THR A 139 -0.39 5.66 -17.79
CA THR A 139 -0.90 6.46 -18.91
C THR A 139 -0.62 7.95 -18.70
N THR A 140 -0.77 8.47 -17.48
CA THR A 140 -0.44 9.87 -17.13
C THR A 140 1.06 10.15 -17.30
N GLN A 141 1.93 9.23 -16.91
CA GLN A 141 3.37 9.34 -17.14
C GLN A 141 3.70 9.43 -18.64
N SER A 142 2.94 8.74 -19.50
CA SER A 142 3.14 8.70 -20.95
C SER A 142 2.54 9.92 -21.66
N LEU A 143 1.29 10.30 -21.33
CA LEU A 143 0.54 11.38 -21.98
C LEU A 143 0.74 12.75 -21.32
N GLY A 144 1.14 12.75 -20.05
CA GLY A 144 1.26 13.96 -19.24
C GLY A 144 -0.08 14.66 -19.07
N ARG A 145 -0.08 16.00 -19.17
CA ARG A 145 -1.28 16.85 -18.97
C ARG A 145 -2.38 16.67 -20.02
N ARG A 146 -2.12 15.94 -21.10
CA ARG A 146 -3.10 15.72 -22.19
C ARG A 146 -4.17 14.69 -21.84
N ILE A 147 -4.13 14.11 -20.66
CA ILE A 147 -5.03 13.01 -20.28
C ILE A 147 -6.50 13.43 -20.27
N ILE A 148 -6.81 14.64 -19.80
CA ILE A 148 -8.19 15.19 -19.81
C ILE A 148 -8.66 15.43 -21.24
N GLN A 149 -7.80 16.05 -22.06
CA GLN A 149 -8.11 16.29 -23.47
C GLN A 149 -8.35 14.96 -24.19
N ALA A 150 -7.50 13.96 -23.95
CA ALA A 150 -7.64 12.63 -24.55
C ALA A 150 -8.99 11.98 -24.18
N ALA A 151 -9.36 12.03 -22.89
CA ALA A 151 -10.62 11.46 -22.41
C ALA A 151 -11.86 12.17 -22.99
N THR A 152 -11.76 13.48 -23.28
CA THR A 152 -12.89 14.30 -23.74
C THR A 152 -13.03 14.28 -25.26
N GLU A 153 -11.92 14.45 -25.98
CA GLU A 153 -11.93 14.61 -27.43
C GLU A 153 -11.83 13.27 -28.19
N GLN A 154 -11.14 12.28 -27.60
CA GLN A 154 -10.86 10.98 -28.23
C GLN A 154 -11.06 9.80 -27.26
N PRO A 155 -12.26 9.63 -26.64
CA PRO A 155 -12.49 8.68 -25.57
C PRO A 155 -12.20 7.22 -25.96
N GLU A 156 -12.51 6.80 -27.19
CA GLU A 156 -12.27 5.43 -27.65
C GLU A 156 -10.79 5.14 -27.89
N ALA A 157 -10.05 6.10 -28.46
CA ALA A 157 -8.60 5.97 -28.60
C ALA A 157 -7.91 5.96 -27.24
N PHE A 158 -8.40 6.77 -26.29
CA PHE A 158 -7.90 6.79 -24.93
C PHE A 158 -8.15 5.46 -24.20
N LYS A 159 -9.34 4.86 -24.33
CA LYS A 159 -9.63 3.53 -23.81
C LYS A 159 -8.69 2.46 -24.38
N SER A 160 -8.41 2.50 -25.68
CA SER A 160 -7.49 1.55 -26.32
C SER A 160 -6.08 1.63 -25.72
N VAL A 161 -5.62 2.83 -25.38
CA VAL A 161 -4.35 3.04 -24.67
C VAL A 161 -4.41 2.46 -23.24
N LEU A 162 -5.48 2.73 -22.49
CA LEU A 162 -5.68 2.15 -21.14
C LEU A 162 -5.70 0.63 -21.19
N GLU A 163 -6.38 0.02 -22.15
CA GLU A 163 -6.41 -1.44 -22.34
C GLU A 163 -5.03 -2.01 -22.65
N CYS A 164 -4.26 -1.32 -23.48
CA CYS A 164 -2.90 -1.73 -23.80
C CYS A 164 -2.01 -1.77 -22.55
N TYR A 165 -1.99 -0.69 -21.75
CA TYR A 165 -1.22 -0.66 -20.51
C TYR A 165 -1.76 -1.64 -19.46
N THR A 166 -3.06 -1.84 -19.39
CA THR A 166 -3.65 -2.85 -18.48
C THR A 166 -3.13 -4.25 -18.80
N ARG A 167 -3.12 -4.64 -20.09
CA ARG A 167 -2.55 -5.93 -20.51
C ARG A 167 -1.07 -6.05 -20.15
N ALA A 168 -0.31 -4.98 -20.37
CA ALA A 168 1.11 -4.95 -20.04
C ALA A 168 1.37 -5.09 -18.54
N LEU A 169 0.58 -4.41 -17.68
CA LEU A 169 0.68 -4.51 -16.23
C LEU A 169 0.27 -5.91 -15.74
N ILE A 170 -0.76 -6.51 -16.32
CA ILE A 170 -1.15 -7.88 -15.98
C ILE A 170 -0.06 -8.88 -16.38
N TRP A 171 0.59 -8.68 -17.52
CA TRP A 171 1.77 -9.49 -17.91
C TRP A 171 2.88 -9.33 -16.88
N PHE A 172 3.23 -8.10 -16.49
CA PHE A 172 4.25 -7.83 -15.46
C PHE A 172 3.93 -8.52 -14.14
N VAL A 173 2.69 -8.42 -13.66
CA VAL A 173 2.22 -9.12 -12.44
C VAL A 173 2.41 -10.64 -12.57
N LYS A 174 2.11 -11.22 -13.74
CA LYS A 174 2.29 -12.66 -14.00
C LYS A 174 3.77 -13.06 -13.91
N GLU A 175 4.67 -12.27 -14.50
CA GLU A 175 6.11 -12.54 -14.44
C GLU A 175 6.65 -12.39 -13.00
N CYS A 176 6.20 -11.39 -12.24
CA CYS A 176 6.55 -11.26 -10.84
C CYS A 176 6.13 -12.50 -10.03
N LYS A 177 4.93 -13.01 -10.24
CA LYS A 177 4.47 -14.24 -9.58
C LYS A 177 5.28 -15.46 -9.99
N ALA A 178 5.69 -15.55 -11.24
CA ALA A 178 6.51 -16.66 -11.74
C ALA A 178 7.89 -16.74 -11.05
N VAL A 179 8.39 -15.60 -10.54
CA VAL A 179 9.64 -15.56 -9.76
C VAL A 179 9.41 -15.64 -8.24
N GLY A 180 8.20 -15.99 -7.80
CA GLY A 180 7.89 -16.29 -6.40
C GLY A 180 7.34 -15.11 -5.57
N ILE A 181 6.90 -14.02 -6.19
CA ILE A 181 6.28 -12.89 -5.49
C ILE A 181 4.91 -13.29 -4.93
N GLU A 182 4.70 -13.00 -3.64
CA GLU A 182 3.49 -13.33 -2.89
C GLU A 182 2.67 -12.09 -2.49
N GLY A 183 2.98 -10.92 -3.04
CA GLY A 183 2.27 -9.69 -2.76
C GLY A 183 2.75 -8.49 -3.56
N PHE A 184 1.98 -7.40 -3.53
CA PHE A 184 2.24 -6.20 -4.32
C PHE A 184 1.92 -4.92 -3.55
N TYR A 185 2.64 -3.85 -3.87
CA TYR A 185 2.27 -2.49 -3.51
C TYR A 185 1.58 -1.84 -4.72
N MET A 186 0.30 -1.47 -4.55
CA MET A 186 -0.60 -1.09 -5.62
C MET A 186 -1.07 0.36 -5.45
N PRO A 187 -0.34 1.36 -5.97
CA PRO A 187 -0.80 2.73 -5.94
C PRO A 187 -1.90 2.98 -6.97
N THR A 188 -2.88 3.84 -6.62
CA THR A 188 -3.92 4.34 -7.51
C THR A 188 -4.01 5.86 -7.45
N GLN A 189 -4.40 6.46 -8.56
CA GLN A 189 -4.70 7.87 -8.77
C GLN A 189 -5.90 7.98 -9.73
N GLY A 190 -6.34 9.21 -10.01
CA GLY A 190 -7.42 9.49 -10.96
C GLY A 190 -8.78 9.68 -10.31
N GLY A 191 -8.86 9.53 -8.98
CA GLY A 191 -10.05 9.84 -8.19
C GLY A 191 -10.00 11.22 -7.52
N GLU A 192 -8.97 12.03 -7.79
CA GLU A 192 -8.78 13.36 -7.22
C GLU A 192 -9.81 14.36 -7.76
N THR A 193 -10.14 15.37 -6.96
CA THR A 193 -11.16 16.38 -7.27
C THR A 193 -10.92 17.11 -8.59
N LYS A 194 -9.68 17.27 -9.02
CA LYS A 194 -9.33 17.91 -10.30
C LYS A 194 -9.89 17.19 -11.53
N PHE A 195 -10.29 15.93 -11.42
CA PHE A 195 -10.87 15.15 -12.52
C PHE A 195 -12.39 15.22 -12.58
N TYR A 196 -13.06 15.92 -11.65
CA TYR A 196 -14.53 16.02 -11.60
C TYR A 196 -15.11 16.89 -12.72
N GLU A 197 -14.27 17.66 -13.39
CA GLU A 197 -14.66 18.45 -14.59
C GLU A 197 -15.16 17.55 -15.74
N VAL A 198 -14.73 16.27 -15.77
CA VAL A 198 -15.18 15.29 -16.75
C VAL A 198 -16.16 14.33 -16.07
N PRO A 199 -17.48 14.45 -16.34
CA PRO A 199 -18.47 13.59 -15.73
C PRO A 199 -18.22 12.09 -16.00
N GLY A 200 -18.23 11.26 -14.95
CA GLY A 200 -17.99 9.82 -15.06
C GLY A 200 -16.56 9.43 -15.40
N PHE A 201 -15.59 10.36 -15.24
CA PHE A 201 -14.19 10.09 -15.57
C PHE A 201 -13.63 8.90 -14.79
N TYR A 202 -13.84 8.88 -13.48
CA TYR A 202 -13.37 7.81 -12.61
C TYR A 202 -13.98 6.45 -12.97
N GLU A 203 -15.30 6.41 -13.16
CA GLU A 203 -16.05 5.19 -13.46
C GLU A 203 -15.72 4.63 -14.84
N THR A 204 -15.38 5.51 -15.80
CA THR A 204 -15.12 5.13 -17.18
C THR A 204 -13.66 4.80 -17.45
N PHE A 205 -12.74 5.60 -16.92
CA PHE A 205 -11.32 5.56 -17.33
C PHE A 205 -10.36 5.13 -16.21
N ILE A 206 -10.83 5.03 -14.95
CA ILE A 206 -9.96 4.67 -13.83
C ILE A 206 -10.35 3.31 -13.26
N ARG A 207 -11.51 3.25 -12.62
CA ARG A 207 -11.94 2.10 -11.83
C ARG A 207 -11.90 0.75 -12.57
N PRO A 208 -12.39 0.59 -13.80
CA PRO A 208 -12.37 -0.71 -14.48
C PRO A 208 -10.97 -1.26 -14.69
N TYR A 209 -10.05 -0.38 -15.06
CA TYR A 209 -8.66 -0.73 -15.36
C TYR A 209 -7.86 -0.98 -14.08
N ASP A 210 -8.06 -0.16 -13.05
CA ASP A 210 -7.48 -0.37 -11.72
C ASP A 210 -7.87 -1.74 -11.17
N LEU A 211 -9.17 -2.05 -11.16
CA LEU A 211 -9.67 -3.32 -10.64
C LEU A 211 -9.15 -4.51 -11.46
N ALA A 212 -9.00 -4.39 -12.77
CA ALA A 212 -8.44 -5.44 -13.60
C ALA A 212 -6.99 -5.78 -13.17
N VAL A 213 -6.14 -4.77 -12.99
CA VAL A 213 -4.74 -4.95 -12.56
C VAL A 213 -4.67 -5.42 -11.11
N MET A 214 -5.40 -4.76 -10.19
CA MET A 214 -5.34 -5.07 -8.76
C MET A 214 -5.91 -6.46 -8.43
N ASN A 215 -6.96 -6.90 -9.13
CA ASN A 215 -7.45 -8.27 -9.00
C ASN A 215 -6.44 -9.28 -9.53
N ALA A 216 -5.71 -8.96 -10.60
CA ALA A 216 -4.61 -9.79 -11.06
C ALA A 216 -3.48 -9.85 -10.01
N CYS A 217 -3.14 -8.74 -9.34
CA CYS A 217 -2.18 -8.71 -8.23
C CYS A 217 -2.64 -9.62 -7.08
N CYS A 218 -3.88 -9.44 -6.61
CA CYS A 218 -4.39 -10.08 -5.40
C CYS A 218 -4.79 -11.54 -5.58
N LYS A 219 -4.94 -12.01 -6.82
CA LYS A 219 -5.24 -13.43 -7.08
C LYS A 219 -4.05 -14.30 -6.65
N ASP A 220 -4.30 -15.25 -5.76
CA ASP A 220 -3.31 -16.23 -5.27
C ASP A 220 -2.08 -15.59 -4.58
N THR A 221 -2.21 -14.39 -4.01
CA THR A 221 -1.18 -13.70 -3.23
C THR A 221 -1.67 -13.39 -1.82
N LYS A 222 -0.74 -13.13 -0.88
CA LYS A 222 -1.04 -13.05 0.56
C LYS A 222 -0.92 -11.64 1.13
N MET A 223 -0.05 -10.80 0.55
CA MET A 223 0.33 -9.52 1.14
C MET A 223 0.27 -8.39 0.11
N ASN A 224 -0.87 -7.72 0.02
CA ASN A 224 -1.07 -6.64 -0.92
C ASN A 224 -1.43 -5.35 -0.17
N ILE A 225 -0.80 -4.25 -0.56
CA ILE A 225 -1.05 -2.93 0.00
C ILE A 225 -1.68 -2.06 -1.07
N LEU A 226 -2.92 -1.62 -0.84
CA LEU A 226 -3.55 -0.57 -1.62
C LEU A 226 -2.98 0.78 -1.16
N HIS A 227 -2.44 1.58 -2.05
CA HIS A 227 -2.03 2.95 -1.77
C HIS A 227 -2.88 3.94 -2.56
N ILE A 228 -3.67 4.76 -1.87
CA ILE A 228 -4.41 5.85 -2.49
C ILE A 228 -3.49 7.08 -2.47
N CYS A 229 -2.94 7.39 -3.64
CA CYS A 229 -1.88 8.37 -3.78
C CYS A 229 -2.45 9.77 -4.05
N ASP A 230 -2.08 10.74 -3.21
CA ASP A 230 -2.47 12.15 -3.34
C ASP A 230 -1.36 13.02 -3.94
N TRP A 231 -0.40 12.41 -4.62
CA TRP A 231 0.73 13.13 -5.22
C TRP A 231 0.28 14.17 -6.25
N GLU A 232 -0.72 13.83 -7.05
CA GLU A 232 -1.23 14.67 -8.12
C GLU A 232 -2.37 15.61 -7.70
N GLY A 233 -3.01 15.39 -6.55
CA GLY A 233 -4.14 16.21 -6.11
C GLY A 233 -4.83 15.67 -4.87
N THR A 234 -5.87 16.37 -4.45
CA THR A 234 -6.63 16.09 -3.23
C THR A 234 -7.90 15.29 -3.51
N TYR A 235 -8.37 14.60 -2.49
CA TYR A 235 -9.64 13.86 -2.48
C TYR A 235 -10.65 14.57 -1.59
N ASP A 236 -11.92 14.56 -1.97
CA ASP A 236 -13.04 14.94 -1.13
C ASP A 236 -13.66 13.75 -0.39
N ASP A 237 -13.48 12.52 -0.94
CA ASP A 237 -13.98 11.27 -0.37
C ASP A 237 -13.10 10.08 -0.82
N LEU A 238 -12.88 9.14 0.08
CA LEU A 238 -12.19 7.89 -0.22
C LEU A 238 -13.11 6.67 -0.33
N LYS A 239 -14.43 6.83 -0.18
CA LYS A 239 -15.40 5.74 -0.21
C LYS A 239 -15.39 4.96 -1.52
N ARG A 240 -15.07 5.63 -2.64
CA ARG A 240 -14.95 4.99 -3.96
C ARG A 240 -13.89 3.89 -4.03
N PHE A 241 -12.94 3.89 -3.09
CA PHE A 241 -11.89 2.89 -2.98
C PHE A 241 -12.16 1.82 -1.90
N ALA A 242 -13.29 1.88 -1.18
CA ALA A 242 -13.55 1.00 -0.04
C ALA A 242 -13.58 -0.49 -0.40
N ASP A 243 -13.99 -0.82 -1.60
CA ASP A 243 -14.06 -2.18 -2.14
C ASP A 243 -12.84 -2.58 -3.00
N TYR A 244 -11.83 -1.72 -3.11
CA TYR A 244 -10.59 -2.07 -3.77
C TYR A 244 -9.85 -3.16 -2.98
N PRO A 245 -9.22 -4.13 -3.66
CA PRO A 245 -8.58 -5.24 -2.99
C PRO A 245 -7.28 -4.84 -2.27
N GLY A 246 -6.80 -5.70 -1.38
CA GLY A 246 -5.57 -5.55 -0.62
C GLY A 246 -5.79 -5.82 0.87
N GLN A 247 -4.79 -6.34 1.57
CA GLN A 247 -4.84 -6.66 2.99
C GLN A 247 -4.59 -5.44 3.87
N ILE A 248 -3.83 -4.48 3.37
CA ILE A 248 -3.47 -3.24 4.06
C ILE A 248 -3.83 -2.08 3.14
N VAL A 249 -4.21 -0.93 3.71
CA VAL A 249 -4.43 0.31 2.96
C VAL A 249 -3.49 1.40 3.45
N ASN A 250 -2.98 2.20 2.51
CA ASN A 250 -2.20 3.41 2.78
C ASN A 250 -2.95 4.59 2.16
N THR A 251 -3.29 5.59 2.97
CA THR A 251 -4.19 6.69 2.59
C THR A 251 -3.52 8.05 2.74
N PRO A 252 -4.02 9.08 2.04
CA PRO A 252 -3.73 10.46 2.38
C PRO A 252 -4.09 10.76 3.84
N MET A 253 -3.40 11.73 4.44
CA MET A 253 -3.70 12.24 5.78
C MET A 253 -4.68 13.40 5.79
N THR A 254 -5.13 13.85 4.62
CA THR A 254 -6.10 14.93 4.45
C THR A 254 -7.12 14.54 3.39
N VAL A 255 -8.40 14.66 3.72
CA VAL A 255 -9.54 14.41 2.82
C VAL A 255 -10.54 15.54 3.02
N ASP A 256 -11.07 16.12 1.95
CA ASP A 256 -11.96 17.30 1.98
C ASP A 256 -11.35 18.47 2.79
N GLY A 257 -10.03 18.68 2.67
CA GLY A 257 -9.32 19.72 3.43
C GLY A 257 -9.24 19.48 4.95
N LYS A 258 -9.67 18.33 5.46
CA LYS A 258 -9.70 17.98 6.89
C LYS A 258 -8.74 16.85 7.20
N PRO A 259 -8.16 16.79 8.41
CA PRO A 259 -7.38 15.64 8.83
C PRO A 259 -8.17 14.34 8.68
N PHE A 260 -7.55 13.33 8.06
CA PHE A 260 -8.07 11.99 7.93
C PHE A 260 -7.17 11.03 8.72
N SER A 261 -7.66 10.62 9.87
CA SER A 261 -6.86 9.85 10.84
C SER A 261 -6.72 8.37 10.43
N LEU A 262 -5.75 7.68 11.05
CA LEU A 262 -5.62 6.22 10.90
C LEU A 262 -6.90 5.49 11.38
N ALA A 263 -7.60 6.04 12.38
CA ALA A 263 -8.87 5.47 12.83
C ALA A 263 -9.97 5.63 11.78
N ASP A 264 -10.05 6.79 11.11
CA ASP A 264 -11.00 7.01 10.01
C ASP A 264 -10.72 6.03 8.87
N ALA A 265 -9.44 5.83 8.53
CA ALA A 265 -9.05 4.87 7.50
C ALA A 265 -9.40 3.43 7.87
N VAL A 266 -9.11 2.97 9.11
CA VAL A 266 -9.51 1.65 9.59
C VAL A 266 -11.03 1.47 9.57
N ASN A 267 -11.79 2.49 9.98
CA ASN A 267 -13.26 2.45 9.98
C ASN A 267 -13.83 2.37 8.55
N LEU A 268 -13.27 3.15 7.62
CA LEU A 268 -13.73 3.16 6.23
C LEU A 268 -13.42 1.85 5.50
N PHE A 269 -12.19 1.34 5.65
CA PHE A 269 -11.70 0.19 4.89
C PHE A 269 -11.85 -1.16 5.60
N GLY A 270 -12.12 -1.17 6.90
CA GLY A 270 -12.31 -2.39 7.70
C GLY A 270 -11.05 -3.26 7.86
N ARG A 271 -9.87 -2.75 7.52
CA ARG A 271 -8.60 -3.50 7.47
C ARG A 271 -7.43 -2.69 8.04
N PRO A 272 -6.25 -3.30 8.29
CA PRO A 272 -5.07 -2.59 8.75
C PRO A 272 -4.64 -1.45 7.83
N VAL A 273 -4.01 -0.43 8.42
CA VAL A 273 -3.57 0.79 7.74
C VAL A 273 -2.08 0.98 7.90
N LEU A 274 -1.39 1.29 6.80
CA LEU A 274 -0.03 1.79 6.77
C LEU A 274 -0.05 3.32 6.77
N GLY A 275 0.64 3.96 7.71
CA GLY A 275 0.70 5.42 7.77
C GLY A 275 1.14 5.95 9.14
N GLY A 276 0.78 7.19 9.41
CA GLY A 276 1.04 7.90 10.67
C GLY A 276 1.93 9.13 10.51
N PHE A 277 2.85 9.14 9.55
CA PHE A 277 3.70 10.29 9.26
C PHE A 277 3.29 10.96 7.94
N ASN A 278 3.31 12.28 7.95
CA ASN A 278 3.20 13.07 6.73
C ASN A 278 4.59 13.16 6.07
N ARG A 279 4.66 12.80 4.78
CA ARG A 279 5.90 12.78 3.98
C ARG A 279 6.59 14.14 3.85
N GLN A 280 5.92 15.23 4.18
CA GLN A 280 6.39 16.60 3.95
C GLN A 280 6.74 17.37 5.25
N THR A 281 6.59 16.74 6.41
CA THR A 281 6.70 17.44 7.69
C THR A 281 7.82 16.88 8.58
N GLU A 282 7.53 16.55 9.83
CA GLU A 282 8.50 16.23 10.88
C GLU A 282 9.43 15.08 10.51
N ILE A 283 8.96 14.08 9.75
CA ILE A 283 9.79 12.94 9.33
C ILE A 283 11.03 13.38 8.54
N LEU A 284 10.99 14.55 7.88
CA LEU A 284 12.10 15.09 7.09
C LEU A 284 13.09 15.93 7.90
N SER A 285 12.67 16.53 9.02
CA SER A 285 13.42 17.62 9.63
C SER A 285 13.52 17.57 11.15
N ALA A 286 12.66 16.81 11.85
CA ALA A 286 12.74 16.71 13.29
C ALA A 286 13.92 15.83 13.74
N PRO A 287 14.43 16.01 14.97
CA PRO A 287 15.40 15.08 15.56
C PRO A 287 14.84 13.66 15.69
N ALA A 288 15.70 12.66 15.60
CA ALA A 288 15.31 11.25 15.67
C ALA A 288 14.56 10.89 16.98
N GLU A 289 14.93 11.51 18.09
CA GLU A 289 14.24 11.35 19.38
C GLU A 289 12.80 11.85 19.33
N THR A 290 12.55 12.97 18.64
CA THR A 290 11.20 13.49 18.41
C THR A 290 10.38 12.52 17.55
N ILE A 291 10.98 11.94 16.50
CA ILE A 291 10.33 10.92 15.68
C ILE A 291 9.97 9.68 16.50
N ALA A 292 10.84 9.25 17.40
CA ALA A 292 10.54 8.14 18.32
C ALA A 292 9.32 8.45 19.22
N GLU A 293 9.27 9.65 19.82
CA GLU A 293 8.12 10.07 20.64
C GLU A 293 6.83 10.18 19.81
N MET A 294 6.90 10.74 18.60
CA MET A 294 5.75 10.79 17.68
C MET A 294 5.25 9.38 17.32
N THR A 295 6.18 8.42 17.11
CA THR A 295 5.81 7.03 16.83
C THR A 295 5.03 6.41 17.99
N LYS A 296 5.46 6.63 19.24
CA LYS A 296 4.75 6.18 20.44
C LYS A 296 3.34 6.82 20.52
N ASP A 297 3.26 8.12 20.24
CA ASP A 297 2.00 8.87 20.26
C ASP A 297 1.02 8.34 19.20
N ILE A 298 1.47 8.13 17.96
CA ILE A 298 0.68 7.54 16.87
C ILE A 298 0.13 6.17 17.28
N LEU A 299 0.97 5.30 17.82
CA LEU A 299 0.57 3.95 18.24
C LEU A 299 -0.40 3.98 19.43
N SER A 300 -0.23 4.94 20.36
CA SER A 300 -1.08 5.07 21.54
C SER A 300 -2.49 5.58 21.22
N LYS A 301 -2.63 6.44 20.21
CA LYS A 301 -3.88 7.07 19.79
C LYS A 301 -4.62 6.31 18.70
N GLY A 302 -3.90 5.47 17.96
CA GLY A 302 -4.45 4.75 16.84
C GLY A 302 -5.13 3.43 17.20
N PRO A 303 -5.85 2.81 16.26
CA PRO A 303 -6.50 1.52 16.46
C PRO A 303 -5.49 0.41 16.76
N ALA A 304 -5.55 -0.15 17.97
CA ALA A 304 -4.61 -1.17 18.43
C ALA A 304 -4.56 -2.39 17.49
N GLY A 305 -3.35 -2.82 17.12
CA GLY A 305 -3.13 -3.98 16.26
C GLY A 305 -3.59 -3.80 14.81
N LYS A 306 -3.90 -2.58 14.39
CA LYS A 306 -4.34 -2.24 13.03
C LYS A 306 -3.42 -1.25 12.33
N ILE A 307 -2.34 -0.81 12.98
CA ILE A 307 -1.43 0.19 12.43
C ILE A 307 -0.11 -0.48 12.05
N MET A 308 0.33 -0.25 10.85
CA MET A 308 1.69 -0.38 10.37
C MET A 308 2.28 1.02 10.24
N ILE A 309 3.37 1.30 10.94
CA ILE A 309 3.99 2.62 10.92
C ILE A 309 4.63 2.90 9.56
N GLY A 310 4.38 4.07 9.02
CA GLY A 310 4.93 4.54 7.75
C GLY A 310 4.51 5.96 7.46
N ALA A 311 4.74 6.42 6.24
CA ALA A 311 4.26 7.71 5.76
C ALA A 311 3.07 7.57 4.81
N ASP A 312 2.37 8.68 4.59
CA ASP A 312 1.27 8.79 3.63
C ASP A 312 1.70 8.52 2.17
N CYS A 313 2.97 8.72 1.86
CA CYS A 313 3.59 8.40 0.57
C CYS A 313 5.11 8.27 0.74
N THR A 314 5.88 8.37 -0.35
CA THR A 314 7.35 8.25 -0.40
C THR A 314 8.05 9.40 0.34
N VAL A 315 9.12 9.10 1.09
CA VAL A 315 9.87 10.02 1.97
C VAL A 315 11.35 10.10 1.58
N SER A 316 11.64 10.26 0.29
CA SER A 316 13.01 10.15 -0.26
C SER A 316 14.05 11.09 0.37
N SER A 317 13.62 12.19 0.97
CA SER A 317 14.53 13.17 1.62
C SER A 317 14.62 13.00 3.13
N ALA A 318 13.96 11.99 3.72
CA ALA A 318 14.01 11.77 5.15
C ALA A 318 15.40 11.25 5.58
N PRO A 319 15.99 11.79 6.65
CA PRO A 319 17.22 11.23 7.22
C PRO A 319 17.00 9.77 7.62
N HIS A 320 17.94 8.89 7.30
CA HIS A 320 17.84 7.47 7.67
C HIS A 320 17.72 7.30 9.20
N ALA A 321 18.35 8.15 10.00
CA ALA A 321 18.21 8.15 11.45
C ALA A 321 16.75 8.33 11.91
N ASN A 322 15.95 9.13 11.20
CA ASN A 322 14.54 9.34 11.50
C ASN A 322 13.71 8.08 11.16
N LEU A 323 13.99 7.46 10.02
CA LEU A 323 13.33 6.22 9.62
C LEU A 323 13.66 5.08 10.58
N GLN A 324 14.94 4.96 10.97
CA GLN A 324 15.41 3.97 11.98
C GLN A 324 14.75 4.21 13.34
N ALA A 325 14.63 5.47 13.79
CA ALA A 325 13.98 5.81 15.05
C ALA A 325 12.49 5.40 15.04
N ALA A 326 11.77 5.68 13.95
CA ALA A 326 10.38 5.28 13.81
C ALA A 326 10.23 3.75 13.79
N VAL A 327 11.03 3.05 12.98
CA VAL A 327 10.97 1.59 12.84
C VAL A 327 11.33 0.89 14.15
N SER A 328 12.47 1.25 14.77
CA SER A 328 12.90 0.63 16.04
C SER A 328 11.91 0.87 17.17
N THR A 329 11.31 2.06 17.24
CA THR A 329 10.28 2.36 18.24
C THR A 329 9.01 1.53 18.01
N ALA A 330 8.57 1.39 16.76
CA ALA A 330 7.42 0.54 16.40
C ALA A 330 7.66 -0.93 16.75
N HIS A 331 8.89 -1.43 16.62
CA HIS A 331 9.30 -2.77 17.00
C HIS A 331 9.43 -2.97 18.52
N GLY A 332 9.18 -1.94 19.33
CA GLY A 332 9.21 -2.01 20.78
C GLY A 332 10.61 -1.83 21.38
N ALA A 333 11.57 -1.28 20.64
CA ALA A 333 12.83 -0.83 21.21
C ALA A 333 12.57 0.33 22.19
N LYS A 334 13.27 0.28 23.36
CA LYS A 334 13.12 1.29 24.43
C LYS A 334 14.03 2.49 24.17
#